data_a2f887d8bfb54aee8750de19dbe5dffa
#
_entry.id   a2f887d8bfb54aee8750de19dbe5dffa
#
_cell.length_a   1.000
_cell.length_b   1.000
_cell.length_c   1.000
_cell.angle_alpha   90.00
_cell.angle_beta   90.00
_cell.angle_gamma   90.00
#
_symmetry.space_group_name_H-M   'P 1'
#
loop_
_entity.id
_entity.type
_entity.pdbx_description
1 polymer ?
#
loop_
_entity_poly.entity_id
_entity_poly.type
_entity_poly.pdbx_seq_one_letter_code
_entity_poly.pdbx_strand_id
1 'polypeptide(L)'
;MSKPAAERRSADRAHVMQRLLRGVAILCVTLAAGLLFVPRALVHLGLLGPTTQQRVGAARQAVNVARTYGATSDLSAMAAAEREMASAEELHREGRHHEARHAAERAMTLAGQAQQAAIVRAQSRRIRAKHAIEQLDHGVDDLEELYNERTKGMARPRQKELFSDMKRARAAAAALVLAWEQEDYASVLEGQTQALAVISSVRQQLLAS
;
A
#
# COMPACT_ATOMS: atom_id res chain seq x y z
N MET A 1 -76.75 -17.52 -22.28
CA MET A 1 -75.88 -18.74 -22.23
C MET A 1 -75.02 -18.67 -20.99
N SER A 2 -75.40 -19.41 -19.94
CA SER A 2 -74.71 -19.38 -18.65
C SER A 2 -73.59 -20.42 -18.67
N LYS A 3 -72.36 -20.03 -18.39
CA LYS A 3 -71.23 -20.96 -18.25
C LYS A 3 -71.53 -21.99 -17.18
N PRO A 4 -71.23 -23.31 -17.40
CA PRO A 4 -71.59 -24.37 -16.49
C PRO A 4 -70.81 -24.20 -15.17
N ALA A 5 -71.48 -24.48 -14.05
CA ALA A 5 -70.97 -24.29 -12.68
C ALA A 5 -69.67 -25.12 -12.37
N ALA A 6 -69.32 -26.08 -13.18
CA ALA A 6 -68.11 -26.87 -13.11
C ALA A 6 -66.82 -26.08 -13.47
N GLU A 7 -66.89 -25.19 -14.47
CA GLU A 7 -65.74 -24.34 -14.88
C GLU A 7 -65.39 -23.27 -13.83
N ARG A 8 -66.37 -22.72 -13.11
CA ARG A 8 -66.10 -21.77 -12.02
C ARG A 8 -65.37 -22.42 -10.83
N ARG A 9 -65.73 -23.65 -10.49
CA ARG A 9 -65.09 -24.37 -9.37
C ARG A 9 -63.65 -24.80 -9.70
N SER A 10 -63.32 -25.07 -10.97
CA SER A 10 -61.94 -25.40 -11.36
C SER A 10 -61.02 -24.12 -11.37
N ALA A 11 -61.56 -22.98 -11.81
CA ALA A 11 -60.86 -21.72 -11.79
C ALA A 11 -60.55 -21.24 -10.34
N ASP A 12 -61.54 -21.38 -9.43
CA ASP A 12 -61.32 -21.02 -8.01
C ASP A 12 -60.27 -21.91 -7.33
N ARG A 13 -60.28 -23.22 -7.65
CA ARG A 13 -59.23 -24.12 -7.13
C ARG A 13 -57.84 -23.81 -7.66
N ALA A 14 -57.71 -23.41 -8.91
CA ALA A 14 -56.42 -23.01 -9.49
C ALA A 14 -55.92 -21.73 -8.84
N HIS A 15 -56.77 -20.74 -8.56
CA HIS A 15 -56.38 -19.50 -7.86
C HIS A 15 -55.99 -19.73 -6.40
N VAL A 16 -56.66 -20.61 -5.67
CA VAL A 16 -56.30 -20.98 -4.31
C VAL A 16 -54.93 -21.73 -4.28
N MET A 17 -54.75 -22.68 -5.21
CA MET A 17 -53.46 -23.41 -5.31
C MET A 17 -52.30 -22.49 -5.67
N GLN A 18 -52.50 -21.53 -6.56
CA GLN A 18 -51.52 -20.54 -6.96
C GLN A 18 -51.13 -19.59 -5.78
N ARG A 19 -52.11 -19.20 -4.95
CA ARG A 19 -51.86 -18.42 -3.73
C ARG A 19 -51.09 -19.18 -2.69
N LEU A 20 -51.42 -20.48 -2.48
CA LEU A 20 -50.67 -21.36 -1.58
C LEU A 20 -49.24 -21.59 -2.03
N LEU A 21 -48.99 -21.83 -3.32
CA LEU A 21 -47.66 -22.00 -3.90
C LEU A 21 -46.81 -20.73 -3.74
N ARG A 22 -47.41 -19.55 -3.96
CA ARG A 22 -46.72 -18.26 -3.74
C ARG A 22 -46.38 -18.05 -2.25
N GLY A 23 -47.29 -18.39 -1.34
CA GLY A 23 -47.04 -18.30 0.10
C GLY A 23 -45.92 -19.20 0.57
N VAL A 24 -45.88 -20.45 0.09
CA VAL A 24 -44.78 -21.41 0.39
C VAL A 24 -43.45 -20.92 -0.22
N ALA A 25 -43.45 -20.42 -1.46
CA ALA A 25 -42.23 -19.88 -2.08
C ALA A 25 -41.67 -18.68 -1.30
N ILE A 26 -42.50 -17.74 -0.86
CA ILE A 26 -42.09 -16.61 -0.05
C ILE A 26 -41.56 -17.10 1.30
N LEU A 27 -42.20 -18.06 1.95
CA LEU A 27 -41.74 -18.64 3.22
C LEU A 27 -40.37 -19.33 3.07
N CYS A 28 -40.15 -20.07 1.98
CA CYS A 28 -38.87 -20.71 1.70
C CYS A 28 -37.74 -19.67 1.44
N VAL A 29 -38.03 -18.61 0.71
CA VAL A 29 -37.06 -17.55 0.44
C VAL A 29 -36.72 -16.79 1.73
N THR A 30 -37.69 -16.48 2.58
CA THR A 30 -37.45 -15.80 3.88
C THR A 30 -36.69 -16.69 4.86
N LEU A 31 -36.98 -17.99 4.90
CA LEU A 31 -36.22 -18.96 5.70
C LEU A 31 -34.77 -19.13 5.18
N ALA A 32 -34.57 -19.23 3.87
CA ALA A 32 -33.24 -19.31 3.29
C ALA A 32 -32.42 -18.01 3.51
N ALA A 33 -33.05 -16.85 3.35
CA ALA A 33 -32.44 -15.56 3.68
C ALA A 33 -32.10 -15.47 5.18
N GLY A 34 -33.01 -15.87 6.06
CA GLY A 34 -32.79 -15.93 7.51
C GLY A 34 -31.59 -16.81 7.86
N LEU A 35 -31.49 -18.03 7.31
CA LEU A 35 -30.38 -18.96 7.55
C LEU A 35 -29.03 -18.42 7.06
N LEU A 36 -29.00 -17.60 6.01
CA LEU A 36 -27.78 -17.02 5.47
C LEU A 36 -27.38 -15.70 6.19
N PHE A 37 -28.35 -14.91 6.63
CA PHE A 37 -28.09 -13.59 7.22
C PHE A 37 -28.00 -13.58 8.74
N VAL A 38 -28.75 -14.46 9.43
CA VAL A 38 -28.75 -14.52 10.91
C VAL A 38 -27.36 -14.81 11.49
N PRO A 39 -26.54 -15.77 10.98
CA PRO A 39 -25.20 -15.97 11.51
C PRO A 39 -24.29 -14.77 11.32
N ARG A 40 -24.37 -14.11 10.15
CA ARG A 40 -23.60 -12.89 9.88
C ARG A 40 -24.05 -11.71 10.75
N ALA A 41 -25.35 -11.52 10.93
CA ALA A 41 -25.89 -10.49 11.80
C ALA A 41 -25.51 -10.72 13.25
N LEU A 42 -25.52 -11.96 13.75
CA LEU A 42 -25.10 -12.32 15.11
C LEU A 42 -23.60 -12.10 15.33
N VAL A 43 -22.77 -12.33 14.32
CA VAL A 43 -21.33 -11.97 14.38
C VAL A 43 -21.16 -10.46 14.41
N HIS A 44 -21.89 -9.70 13.59
CA HIS A 44 -21.86 -8.22 13.59
C HIS A 44 -22.42 -7.61 14.88
N LEU A 45 -23.40 -8.26 15.51
CA LEU A 45 -23.93 -7.83 16.82
C LEU A 45 -23.06 -8.29 18.01
N GLY A 46 -21.93 -8.97 17.75
CA GLY A 46 -21.02 -9.43 18.81
C GLY A 46 -21.55 -10.61 19.63
N LEU A 47 -22.70 -11.17 19.27
CA LEU A 47 -23.32 -12.30 19.99
C LEU A 47 -22.66 -13.65 19.67
N LEU A 48 -22.02 -13.74 18.48
CA LEU A 48 -21.15 -14.87 18.10
C LEU A 48 -19.78 -14.25 17.78
N GLY A 49 -18.84 -14.37 18.70
CA GLY A 49 -17.45 -13.98 18.46
C GLY A 49 -16.83 -14.77 17.31
N PRO A 50 -15.87 -14.20 16.56
CA PRO A 50 -15.18 -14.91 15.48
C PRO A 50 -14.53 -16.17 16.03
N THR A 51 -14.61 -17.27 15.25
CA THR A 51 -13.96 -18.54 15.61
C THR A 51 -12.43 -18.36 15.65
N THR A 52 -11.72 -19.26 16.35
CA THR A 52 -10.25 -19.23 16.39
C THR A 52 -9.66 -19.31 14.99
N GLN A 53 -10.20 -20.14 14.10
CA GLN A 53 -9.78 -20.25 12.72
C GLN A 53 -9.94 -18.93 11.95
N GLN A 54 -11.05 -18.22 12.16
CA GLN A 54 -11.27 -16.90 11.53
C GLN A 54 -10.27 -15.86 12.04
N ARG A 55 -9.92 -15.87 13.33
CA ARG A 55 -8.92 -14.96 13.90
C ARG A 55 -7.51 -15.24 13.39
N VAL A 56 -7.11 -16.51 13.32
CA VAL A 56 -5.82 -16.92 12.74
C VAL A 56 -5.77 -16.53 11.25
N GLY A 57 -6.87 -16.74 10.50
CA GLY A 57 -6.98 -16.29 9.11
C GLY A 57 -6.86 -14.77 8.95
N ALA A 58 -7.51 -13.99 9.84
CA ALA A 58 -7.41 -12.54 9.85
C ALA A 58 -5.99 -12.05 10.19
N ALA A 59 -5.29 -12.71 11.12
CA ALA A 59 -3.91 -12.39 11.45
C ALA A 59 -2.97 -12.64 10.27
N ARG A 60 -3.13 -13.77 9.56
CA ARG A 60 -2.38 -14.06 8.33
C ARG A 60 -2.63 -12.99 7.26
N GLN A 61 -3.88 -12.57 7.08
CA GLN A 61 -4.22 -11.51 6.15
C GLN A 61 -3.57 -10.19 6.55
N ALA A 62 -3.60 -9.81 7.83
CA ALA A 62 -2.96 -8.58 8.31
C ALA A 62 -1.45 -8.58 8.07
N VAL A 63 -0.75 -9.69 8.33
CA VAL A 63 0.67 -9.85 8.02
C VAL A 63 0.95 -9.69 6.52
N ASN A 64 0.13 -10.31 5.66
CA ASN A 64 0.28 -10.18 4.21
C ASN A 64 0.01 -8.74 3.73
N VAL A 65 -1.00 -8.07 4.28
CA VAL A 65 -1.27 -6.65 3.98
C VAL A 65 -0.09 -5.79 4.39
N ALA A 66 0.49 -5.98 5.58
CA ALA A 66 1.67 -5.23 5.99
C ALA A 66 2.84 -5.40 5.00
N ARG A 67 3.07 -6.62 4.48
CA ARG A 67 4.06 -6.89 3.43
C ARG A 67 3.79 -6.13 2.14
N THR A 68 2.54 -6.07 1.68
CA THR A 68 2.18 -5.29 0.46
C THR A 68 2.43 -3.80 0.61
N TYR A 69 2.41 -3.27 1.84
CA TYR A 69 2.83 -1.90 2.14
C TYR A 69 4.34 -1.74 2.34
N GLY A 70 5.13 -2.78 2.05
CA GLY A 70 6.60 -2.74 2.14
C GLY A 70 7.16 -2.95 3.55
N ALA A 71 6.36 -3.51 4.48
CA ALA A 71 6.89 -3.96 5.75
C ALA A 71 7.73 -5.22 5.54
N THR A 72 9.01 -5.12 5.85
CA THR A 72 10.00 -6.19 5.74
C THR A 72 10.43 -6.67 7.12
N SER A 73 10.99 -7.86 7.24
CA SER A 73 11.34 -8.47 8.53
C SER A 73 12.50 -7.76 9.27
N ASP A 74 13.14 -6.76 8.63
CA ASP A 74 14.06 -5.83 9.29
C ASP A 74 13.34 -4.83 10.23
N LEU A 75 12.04 -4.62 10.03
CA LEU A 75 11.20 -3.93 10.99
C LEU A 75 10.89 -4.86 12.16
N SER A 76 11.31 -4.49 13.36
CA SER A 76 11.10 -5.30 14.58
C SER A 76 9.65 -5.72 14.80
N ALA A 77 8.69 -4.82 14.49
CA ALA A 77 7.27 -5.11 14.57
C ALA A 77 6.83 -6.19 13.56
N MET A 78 7.38 -6.20 12.35
CA MET A 78 7.07 -7.21 11.34
C MET A 78 7.62 -8.57 11.72
N ALA A 79 8.89 -8.65 12.15
CA ALA A 79 9.47 -9.88 12.65
C ALA A 79 8.74 -10.45 13.87
N ALA A 80 8.24 -9.57 14.75
CA ALA A 80 7.40 -9.96 15.88
C ALA A 80 6.02 -10.46 15.43
N ALA A 81 5.37 -9.78 14.46
CA ALA A 81 4.09 -10.20 13.90
C ALA A 81 4.17 -11.58 13.26
N GLU A 82 5.23 -11.88 12.51
CA GLU A 82 5.46 -13.18 11.89
C GLU A 82 5.65 -14.28 12.93
N ARG A 83 6.39 -14.03 14.01
CA ARG A 83 6.55 -14.99 15.11
C ARG A 83 5.24 -15.29 15.84
N GLU A 84 4.46 -14.26 16.18
CA GLU A 84 3.16 -14.43 16.83
C GLU A 84 2.16 -15.13 15.90
N MET A 85 2.23 -14.88 14.60
CA MET A 85 1.43 -15.57 13.60
C MET A 85 1.76 -17.06 13.54
N ALA A 86 3.05 -17.42 13.50
CA ALA A 86 3.49 -18.82 13.52
C ALA A 86 3.06 -19.53 14.81
N SER A 87 3.19 -18.85 15.96
CA SER A 87 2.70 -19.36 17.25
C SER A 87 1.20 -19.58 17.26
N ALA A 88 0.42 -18.66 16.70
CA ALA A 88 -1.04 -18.79 16.61
C ALA A 88 -1.47 -20.02 15.77
N GLU A 89 -0.77 -20.28 14.67
CA GLU A 89 -1.03 -21.45 13.82
C GLU A 89 -0.68 -22.77 14.52
N GLU A 90 0.42 -22.81 15.26
CA GLU A 90 0.83 -23.98 16.01
C GLU A 90 -0.11 -24.29 17.16
N LEU A 91 -0.43 -23.31 17.99
CA LEU A 91 -1.40 -23.42 19.09
C LEU A 91 -2.78 -23.85 18.57
N HIS A 92 -3.19 -23.37 17.40
CA HIS A 92 -4.44 -23.78 16.77
C HIS A 92 -4.43 -25.27 16.37
N ARG A 93 -3.30 -25.76 15.81
CA ARG A 93 -3.14 -27.19 15.47
C ARG A 93 -3.13 -28.09 16.71
N GLU A 94 -2.59 -27.61 17.83
CA GLU A 94 -2.59 -28.30 19.12
C GLU A 94 -3.97 -28.28 19.81
N GLY A 95 -4.97 -27.59 19.27
CA GLY A 95 -6.30 -27.44 19.89
C GLY A 95 -6.36 -26.42 21.05
N ARG A 96 -5.29 -25.69 21.32
CA ARG A 96 -5.19 -24.65 22.33
C ARG A 96 -5.82 -23.34 21.87
N HIS A 97 -7.14 -23.40 21.64
CA HIS A 97 -7.88 -22.34 20.94
C HIS A 97 -7.84 -20.98 21.61
N HIS A 98 -7.80 -20.91 22.94
CA HIS A 98 -7.75 -19.64 23.67
C HIS A 98 -6.40 -18.94 23.45
N GLU A 99 -5.32 -19.65 23.59
CA GLU A 99 -3.97 -19.13 23.40
C GLU A 99 -3.68 -18.77 21.93
N ALA A 100 -4.15 -19.60 21.00
CA ALA A 100 -4.08 -19.31 19.56
C ALA A 100 -4.79 -17.98 19.20
N ARG A 101 -5.94 -17.72 19.85
CA ARG A 101 -6.69 -16.47 19.64
C ARG A 101 -5.91 -15.25 20.12
N HIS A 102 -5.30 -15.32 21.30
CA HIS A 102 -4.46 -14.23 21.82
C HIS A 102 -3.19 -14.00 20.99
N ALA A 103 -2.53 -15.07 20.53
CA ALA A 103 -1.38 -14.94 19.65
C ALA A 103 -1.78 -14.29 18.32
N ALA A 104 -2.92 -14.67 17.74
CA ALA A 104 -3.46 -14.05 16.53
C ALA A 104 -3.79 -12.55 16.71
N GLU A 105 -4.34 -12.17 17.86
CA GLU A 105 -4.62 -10.76 18.19
C GLU A 105 -3.34 -9.94 18.30
N ARG A 106 -2.29 -10.48 18.95
CA ARG A 106 -0.98 -9.82 19.01
C ARG A 106 -0.36 -9.71 17.62
N ALA A 107 -0.43 -10.76 16.79
CA ALA A 107 0.06 -10.73 15.41
C ALA A 107 -0.63 -9.63 14.58
N MET A 108 -1.95 -9.48 14.67
CA MET A 108 -2.69 -8.41 13.99
C MET A 108 -2.24 -7.01 14.44
N THR A 109 -2.08 -6.82 15.74
CA THR A 109 -1.63 -5.53 16.29
C THR A 109 -0.23 -5.18 15.82
N LEU A 110 0.70 -6.12 15.86
CA LEU A 110 2.08 -5.95 15.41
C LEU A 110 2.17 -5.74 13.89
N ALA A 111 1.35 -6.45 13.10
CA ALA A 111 1.26 -6.24 11.67
C ALA A 111 0.75 -4.83 11.32
N GLY A 112 -0.25 -4.31 12.06
CA GLY A 112 -0.71 -2.92 11.93
C GLY A 112 0.40 -1.90 12.23
N GLN A 113 1.19 -2.12 13.28
CA GLN A 113 2.34 -1.28 13.61
C GLN A 113 3.42 -1.35 12.52
N ALA A 114 3.72 -2.54 11.99
CA ALA A 114 4.67 -2.73 10.90
C ALA A 114 4.20 -2.03 9.62
N GLN A 115 2.93 -2.14 9.27
CA GLN A 115 2.33 -1.44 8.13
C GLN A 115 2.49 0.08 8.29
N GLN A 116 2.14 0.63 9.45
CA GLN A 116 2.28 2.06 9.70
C GLN A 116 3.73 2.52 9.63
N ALA A 117 4.66 1.75 10.19
CA ALA A 117 6.08 2.05 10.11
C ALA A 117 6.61 2.03 8.65
N ALA A 118 6.13 1.09 7.82
CA ALA A 118 6.48 1.01 6.41
C ALA A 118 5.97 2.25 5.63
N ILE A 119 4.72 2.67 5.87
CA ILE A 119 4.14 3.87 5.26
C ILE A 119 4.95 5.12 5.63
N VAL A 120 5.27 5.30 6.92
CA VAL A 120 6.07 6.43 7.40
C VAL A 120 7.47 6.43 6.79
N ARG A 121 8.10 5.24 6.68
CA ARG A 121 9.42 5.08 6.03
C ARG A 121 9.36 5.47 4.54
N ALA A 122 8.34 5.03 3.82
CA ALA A 122 8.16 5.38 2.41
C ALA A 122 7.94 6.88 2.21
N GLN A 123 7.09 7.50 3.02
CA GLN A 123 6.87 8.96 2.99
C GLN A 123 8.15 9.74 3.32
N SER A 124 8.90 9.31 4.34
CA SER A 124 10.17 9.95 4.71
C SER A 124 11.23 9.83 3.62
N ARG A 125 11.29 8.71 2.88
CA ARG A 125 12.17 8.55 1.71
C ARG A 125 11.78 9.52 0.61
N ARG A 126 10.49 9.62 0.29
CA ARG A 126 9.98 10.54 -0.73
C ARG A 126 10.31 12.00 -0.39
N ILE A 127 10.07 12.44 0.85
CA ILE A 127 10.37 13.80 1.29
C ILE A 127 11.87 14.09 1.17
N ARG A 128 12.73 13.18 1.65
CA ARG A 128 14.19 13.35 1.55
C ARG A 128 14.66 13.39 0.09
N ALA A 129 14.14 12.51 -0.76
CA ALA A 129 14.47 12.52 -2.19
C ALA A 129 14.01 13.80 -2.87
N LYS A 130 12.84 14.36 -2.50
CA LYS A 130 12.39 15.66 -3.00
C LYS A 130 13.38 16.77 -2.65
N HIS A 131 13.79 16.87 -1.39
CA HIS A 131 14.80 17.85 -0.97
C HIS A 131 16.15 17.66 -1.65
N ALA A 132 16.54 16.40 -1.93
CA ALA A 132 17.75 16.11 -2.68
C ALA A 132 17.68 16.68 -4.11
N ILE A 133 16.56 16.50 -4.80
CA ILE A 133 16.36 17.08 -6.14
C ILE A 133 16.36 18.61 -6.07
N GLU A 134 15.64 19.22 -5.14
CA GLU A 134 15.62 20.68 -4.96
C GLU A 134 17.04 21.26 -4.74
N GLN A 135 17.87 20.58 -3.93
CA GLN A 135 19.27 20.98 -3.73
C GLN A 135 20.12 20.84 -4.99
N LEU A 136 19.89 19.80 -5.80
CA LEU A 136 20.61 19.62 -7.06
C LEU A 136 20.21 20.66 -8.08
N ASP A 137 18.93 20.98 -8.21
CA ASP A 137 18.43 22.00 -9.13
C ASP A 137 19.04 23.36 -8.78
N HIS A 138 18.96 23.78 -7.51
CA HIS A 138 19.61 25.02 -7.05
C HIS A 138 21.12 25.00 -7.29
N GLY A 139 21.79 23.87 -7.05
CA GLY A 139 23.22 23.76 -7.29
C GLY A 139 23.61 23.90 -8.76
N VAL A 140 22.79 23.39 -9.68
CA VAL A 140 22.99 23.52 -11.13
C VAL A 140 22.72 24.97 -11.57
N ASP A 141 21.64 25.60 -11.09
CA ASP A 141 21.29 26.98 -11.42
C ASP A 141 22.40 27.96 -10.98
N ASP A 142 22.89 27.80 -9.73
CA ASP A 142 24.02 28.56 -9.21
C ASP A 142 25.30 28.40 -10.08
N LEU A 143 25.55 27.17 -10.56
CA LEU A 143 26.68 26.92 -11.46
C LEU A 143 26.51 27.61 -12.80
N GLU A 144 25.33 27.68 -13.36
CA GLU A 144 25.04 28.35 -14.61
C GLU A 144 25.23 29.84 -14.51
N GLU A 145 24.74 30.43 -13.42
CA GLU A 145 24.93 31.87 -13.14
C GLU A 145 26.43 32.18 -13.00
N LEU A 146 27.14 31.41 -12.18
CA LEU A 146 28.57 31.58 -11.96
C LEU A 146 29.38 31.38 -13.26
N TYR A 147 29.02 30.37 -14.08
CA TYR A 147 29.66 30.16 -15.37
C TYR A 147 29.48 31.36 -16.31
N ASN A 148 28.25 31.88 -16.40
CA ASN A 148 27.95 33.03 -17.27
C ASN A 148 28.67 34.31 -16.82
N GLU A 149 28.90 34.49 -15.52
CA GLU A 149 29.65 35.64 -14.98
C GLU A 149 31.16 35.52 -15.23
N ARG A 150 31.72 34.34 -14.88
CA ARG A 150 33.18 34.14 -14.82
C ARG A 150 33.82 33.90 -16.18
N THR A 151 33.06 33.36 -17.16
CA THR A 151 33.61 33.05 -18.49
C THR A 151 33.68 34.25 -19.43
N LYS A 152 33.11 35.41 -19.03
CA LYS A 152 33.22 36.66 -19.81
C LYS A 152 34.67 37.11 -19.89
N GLY A 153 35.26 37.04 -21.11
CA GLY A 153 36.67 37.42 -21.34
C GLY A 153 37.69 36.30 -21.16
N MET A 154 37.26 35.10 -20.80
CA MET A 154 38.12 33.94 -20.64
C MET A 154 38.61 33.39 -21.98
N ALA A 155 39.81 32.79 -22.01
CA ALA A 155 40.34 32.13 -23.22
C ALA A 155 39.45 30.94 -23.66
N ARG A 156 39.16 30.85 -24.94
CA ARG A 156 38.26 29.81 -25.53
C ARG A 156 38.54 28.38 -25.10
N PRO A 157 39.83 27.90 -25.03
CA PRO A 157 40.08 26.51 -24.59
C PRO A 157 39.59 26.26 -23.17
N ARG A 158 39.84 27.18 -22.24
CA ARG A 158 39.44 27.06 -20.84
C ARG A 158 37.91 27.13 -20.67
N GLN A 159 37.26 28.01 -21.44
CA GLN A 159 35.80 28.12 -21.47
C GLN A 159 35.16 26.81 -21.94
N LYS A 160 35.74 26.14 -22.96
CA LYS A 160 35.23 24.84 -23.48
C LYS A 160 35.37 23.71 -22.45
N GLU A 161 36.47 23.69 -21.69
CA GLU A 161 36.71 22.72 -20.62
C GLU A 161 35.66 22.88 -19.51
N LEU A 162 35.50 24.07 -18.98
CA LEU A 162 34.52 24.40 -17.95
C LEU A 162 33.07 24.09 -18.40
N PHE A 163 32.77 24.35 -19.68
CA PHE A 163 31.47 23.98 -20.27
C PHE A 163 31.24 22.47 -20.30
N SER A 164 32.29 21.69 -20.58
CA SER A 164 32.22 20.22 -20.56
C SER A 164 31.95 19.71 -19.14
N ASP A 165 32.60 20.32 -18.12
CA ASP A 165 32.41 19.93 -16.73
C ASP A 165 31.03 20.33 -16.20
N MET A 166 30.51 21.49 -16.59
CA MET A 166 29.14 21.91 -16.32
C MET A 166 28.11 20.95 -16.95
N LYS A 167 28.35 20.48 -18.20
CA LYS A 167 27.50 19.44 -18.80
C LYS A 167 27.49 18.14 -18.01
N ARG A 168 28.61 17.73 -17.43
CA ARG A 168 28.67 16.54 -16.54
C ARG A 168 27.85 16.74 -15.30
N ALA A 169 27.94 17.93 -14.67
CA ALA A 169 27.14 18.26 -13.48
C ALA A 169 25.63 18.20 -13.78
N ARG A 170 25.21 18.80 -14.90
CA ARG A 170 23.81 18.74 -15.37
C ARG A 170 23.35 17.30 -15.64
N ALA A 171 24.18 16.50 -16.32
CA ALA A 171 23.85 15.12 -16.62
C ALA A 171 23.69 14.27 -15.34
N ALA A 172 24.55 14.51 -14.34
CA ALA A 172 24.44 13.84 -13.06
C ALA A 172 23.13 14.22 -12.32
N ALA A 173 22.75 15.49 -12.32
CA ALA A 173 21.49 15.94 -11.74
C ALA A 173 20.29 15.39 -12.52
N ALA A 174 20.30 15.48 -13.85
CA ALA A 174 19.21 14.98 -14.70
C ALA A 174 18.96 13.48 -14.55
N ALA A 175 20.00 12.67 -14.35
CA ALA A 175 19.84 11.24 -14.07
C ALA A 175 19.05 10.98 -12.78
N LEU A 176 19.23 11.82 -11.74
CA LEU A 176 18.50 11.70 -10.48
C LEU A 176 17.07 12.25 -10.59
N VAL A 177 16.84 13.27 -11.40
CA VAL A 177 15.47 13.74 -11.73
C VAL A 177 14.70 12.62 -12.44
N LEU A 178 15.31 11.90 -13.38
CA LEU A 178 14.69 10.76 -14.05
C LEU A 178 14.36 9.63 -13.05
N ALA A 179 15.27 9.32 -12.12
CA ALA A 179 15.01 8.35 -11.05
C ALA A 179 13.86 8.80 -10.15
N TRP A 180 13.75 10.09 -9.85
CA TRP A 180 12.63 10.68 -9.12
C TRP A 180 11.30 10.49 -9.86
N GLU A 181 11.26 10.75 -11.17
CA GLU A 181 10.07 10.56 -12.00
C GLU A 181 9.63 9.09 -12.07
N GLN A 182 10.57 8.17 -11.95
CA GLN A 182 10.32 6.73 -11.86
C GLN A 182 9.97 6.25 -10.44
N GLU A 183 9.84 7.16 -9.48
CA GLU A 183 9.59 6.89 -8.06
C GLU A 183 10.71 6.06 -7.39
N ASP A 184 11.89 5.97 -7.99
CA ASP A 184 13.06 5.32 -7.41
C ASP A 184 13.80 6.27 -6.45
N TYR A 185 13.19 6.51 -5.31
CA TYR A 185 13.72 7.40 -4.27
C TYR A 185 15.00 6.86 -3.63
N ALA A 186 15.27 5.57 -3.71
CA ALA A 186 16.50 4.98 -3.22
C ALA A 186 17.69 5.45 -4.06
N SER A 187 17.62 5.29 -5.37
CA SER A 187 18.65 5.75 -6.30
C SER A 187 18.89 7.26 -6.23
N VAL A 188 17.83 8.07 -6.01
CA VAL A 188 17.97 9.52 -5.79
C VAL A 188 18.84 9.81 -4.56
N LEU A 189 18.56 9.15 -3.43
CA LEU A 189 19.28 9.38 -2.17
C LEU A 189 20.71 8.84 -2.20
N GLU A 190 20.94 7.73 -2.88
CA GLU A 190 22.28 7.16 -3.05
C GLU A 190 23.15 8.01 -3.98
N GLY A 191 22.60 8.49 -5.09
CA GLY A 191 23.32 9.29 -6.08
C GLY A 191 23.52 10.76 -5.69
N GLN A 192 22.74 11.29 -4.73
CA GLN A 192 22.78 12.73 -4.34
C GLN A 192 24.19 13.18 -3.98
N THR A 193 24.89 12.43 -3.12
CA THR A 193 26.23 12.82 -2.63
C THR A 193 27.23 12.92 -3.78
N GLN A 194 27.18 12.01 -4.73
CA GLN A 194 28.05 12.02 -5.89
C GLN A 194 27.74 13.20 -6.82
N ALA A 195 26.47 13.46 -7.09
CA ALA A 195 26.06 14.57 -7.94
C ALA A 195 26.45 15.92 -7.31
N LEU A 196 26.25 16.13 -6.01
CA LEU A 196 26.68 17.32 -5.29
C LEU A 196 28.20 17.47 -5.27
N ALA A 197 28.98 16.38 -5.20
CA ALA A 197 30.42 16.42 -5.29
C ALA A 197 30.89 16.91 -6.68
N VAL A 198 30.25 16.47 -7.76
CA VAL A 198 30.53 16.96 -9.12
C VAL A 198 30.22 18.45 -9.24
N ILE A 199 29.03 18.90 -8.78
CA ILE A 199 28.63 20.31 -8.75
C ILE A 199 29.65 21.16 -7.99
N SER A 200 30.04 20.73 -6.79
CA SER A 200 31.02 21.41 -5.94
C SER A 200 32.40 21.52 -6.61
N SER A 201 32.86 20.45 -7.26
CA SER A 201 34.12 20.45 -7.99
C SER A 201 34.13 21.48 -9.13
N VAL A 202 33.08 21.54 -9.92
CA VAL A 202 32.95 22.51 -11.03
C VAL A 202 32.88 23.92 -10.49
N ARG A 203 32.13 24.14 -9.38
CA ARG A 203 32.06 25.45 -8.71
C ARG A 203 33.44 25.92 -8.27
N GLN A 204 34.25 25.08 -7.66
CA GLN A 204 35.60 25.40 -7.23
C GLN A 204 36.49 25.78 -8.42
N GLN A 205 36.41 25.09 -9.54
CA GLN A 205 37.16 25.41 -10.76
C GLN A 205 36.77 26.78 -11.35
N LEU A 206 35.47 27.11 -11.32
CA LEU A 206 34.96 28.44 -11.74
C LEU A 206 35.41 29.57 -10.81
N LEU A 207 35.52 29.30 -9.52
CA LEU A 207 36.02 30.31 -8.58
C LEU A 207 37.53 30.54 -8.63
N ALA A 208 38.29 29.50 -9.04
CA ALA A 208 39.76 29.55 -9.18
C ALA A 208 40.24 30.13 -10.55
N SER A 209 39.33 30.31 -11.49
CA SER A 209 39.64 30.79 -12.84
C SER A 209 39.36 32.26 -13.01
#